data_a22a4dc245103c47d73ca816d3847d39
#
_entry.id   a22a4dc245103c47d73ca816d3847d39
#
_cell.length_a   1.000
_cell.length_b   1.000
_cell.length_c   1.000
_cell.angle_alpha   90.00
_cell.angle_beta   90.00
_cell.angle_gamma   90.00
#
_symmetry.space_group_name_H-M   'P 1'
#
loop_
_entity.id
_entity.type
_entity.pdbx_description
1 polymer ?
#
loop_
_entity_poly.entity_id
_entity_poly.type
_entity_poly.pdbx_seq_one_letter_code
_entity_poly.pdbx_strand_id
1 'polypeptide(L)'
;MSTIREIENSVAALRFVNGVTLSLESPLVMGIINITPDSFYDGGKYISSQAAIERSEQLIVQGADMVDLGAASTRPGAEDVTPDEELKRLLPVLEHIIKNHPNVPVSIDTFHASVAKEVLEKGASLINDISGGADPEMYRTVAEYKAPYVLMHIQGTPKTMQQSPHYNDVVAEVHEYFAERIKKLKDAGVSQIIIDPGFGFGKSVVHNYTLLQHINKFKDLGLPIMAGVSRKSMINKVLKTKPENALAGTISLNTLALLQGANILRVHDIKEARQVILLVKQYLTSNSLAE
;
A
#
# COMPACT_ATOMS: atom_id res chain seq x y z
N MET A 1 10.39 -32.72 12.85
CA MET A 1 10.35 -31.97 14.12
C MET A 1 11.33 -30.79 14.01
N SER A 2 10.98 -29.72 13.36
CA SER A 2 11.64 -28.41 13.47
C SER A 2 10.50 -27.39 13.56
N THR A 3 10.16 -27.10 14.51
CA THR A 3 9.92 -26.37 15.75
C THR A 3 9.52 -24.92 15.50
N ILE A 4 8.37 -24.68 15.90
CA ILE A 4 7.58 -23.54 16.40
C ILE A 4 8.42 -22.39 17.10
N ARG A 5 9.69 -22.16 16.76
CA ARG A 5 10.56 -21.18 17.44
C ARG A 5 11.06 -20.02 16.58
N GLU A 6 10.60 -19.85 15.34
CA GLU A 6 11.09 -18.76 14.45
C GLU A 6 10.09 -17.64 14.16
N ILE A 7 9.02 -17.49 14.94
CA ILE A 7 7.99 -16.44 14.73
C ILE A 7 8.11 -15.28 15.76
N GLU A 8 9.15 -15.21 16.55
CA GLU A 8 9.23 -14.21 17.64
C GLU A 8 9.63 -12.79 17.21
N ASN A 9 9.85 -12.50 15.92
CA ASN A 9 10.20 -11.15 15.45
C ASN A 9 9.20 -10.52 14.47
N SER A 10 8.00 -11.05 14.31
CA SER A 10 7.00 -10.40 13.48
C SER A 10 6.36 -9.21 14.22
N VAL A 11 6.23 -8.07 13.54
CA VAL A 11 5.50 -6.91 14.07
C VAL A 11 4.05 -7.33 14.33
N ALA A 12 3.65 -7.39 15.59
CA ALA A 12 2.33 -7.87 15.98
C ALA A 12 1.20 -6.86 15.70
N ALA A 13 1.52 -5.58 15.59
CA ALA A 13 0.55 -4.51 15.39
C ALA A 13 1.20 -3.24 14.83
N LEU A 14 0.41 -2.46 14.08
CA LEU A 14 0.73 -1.08 13.71
C LEU A 14 0.16 -0.13 14.77
N ARG A 15 0.99 0.79 15.26
CA ARG A 15 0.61 1.79 16.26
C ARG A 15 0.73 3.18 15.67
N PHE A 16 -0.33 3.95 15.74
CA PHE A 16 -0.40 5.28 15.16
C PHE A 16 -0.32 6.36 16.25
N VAL A 17 0.16 7.55 15.87
CA VAL A 17 0.37 8.66 16.80
C VAL A 17 -0.92 9.10 17.49
N ASN A 18 -2.07 8.97 16.83
CA ASN A 18 -3.39 9.23 17.40
C ASN A 18 -3.89 8.19 18.42
N GLY A 19 -3.05 7.20 18.78
CA GLY A 19 -3.37 6.15 19.76
C GLY A 19 -4.08 4.93 19.16
N VAL A 20 -4.51 4.97 17.91
CA VAL A 20 -5.09 3.81 17.23
C VAL A 20 -4.04 2.71 17.08
N THR A 21 -4.44 1.47 17.28
CA THR A 21 -3.59 0.28 17.08
C THR A 21 -4.35 -0.74 16.23
N LEU A 22 -3.73 -1.20 15.15
CA LEU A 22 -4.26 -2.27 14.32
C LEU A 22 -3.43 -3.53 14.49
N SER A 23 -4.05 -4.61 14.97
CA SER A 23 -3.41 -5.93 15.08
C SER A 23 -3.14 -6.51 13.69
N LEU A 24 -1.98 -7.16 13.53
CA LEU A 24 -1.60 -7.91 12.32
C LEU A 24 -1.82 -9.42 12.47
N GLU A 25 -2.50 -9.87 13.53
CA GLU A 25 -2.94 -11.28 13.68
C GLU A 25 -3.90 -11.72 12.58
N SER A 26 -4.63 -10.78 11.99
CA SER A 26 -5.41 -10.97 10.78
C SER A 26 -4.95 -9.97 9.73
N PRO A 27 -4.98 -10.34 8.44
CA PRO A 27 -4.64 -9.40 7.39
C PRO A 27 -5.54 -8.16 7.39
N LEU A 28 -4.96 -7.00 7.14
CA LEU A 28 -5.64 -5.70 7.08
C LEU A 28 -6.04 -5.35 5.65
N VAL A 29 -7.08 -4.53 5.53
CA VAL A 29 -7.55 -3.98 4.25
C VAL A 29 -7.34 -2.48 4.22
N MET A 30 -6.50 -2.02 3.29
CA MET A 30 -6.25 -0.61 2.99
C MET A 30 -7.03 -0.21 1.73
N GLY A 31 -7.98 0.72 1.88
CA GLY A 31 -8.83 1.18 0.79
C GLY A 31 -8.21 2.32 -0.01
N ILE A 32 -8.16 2.18 -1.34
CA ILE A 32 -7.55 3.18 -2.25
C ILE A 32 -8.54 4.29 -2.58
N ILE A 33 -8.10 5.54 -2.42
CA ILE A 33 -8.83 6.74 -2.82
C ILE A 33 -7.91 7.64 -3.66
N ASN A 34 -8.17 7.69 -4.97
CA ASN A 34 -7.43 8.56 -5.89
C ASN A 34 -8.18 9.88 -6.08
N ILE A 35 -7.54 10.99 -5.72
CA ILE A 35 -8.07 12.35 -5.83
C ILE A 35 -7.44 13.01 -7.06
N THR A 36 -7.79 12.50 -8.27
CA THR A 36 -7.26 13.02 -9.53
C THR A 36 -8.38 13.64 -10.34
N PRO A 37 -8.10 14.73 -11.12
CA PRO A 37 -9.13 15.38 -11.96
C PRO A 37 -9.82 14.42 -12.94
N ASP A 38 -9.10 13.42 -13.44
CA ASP A 38 -9.59 12.42 -14.41
C ASP A 38 -10.41 11.29 -13.79
N SER A 39 -10.52 11.23 -12.46
CA SER A 39 -11.19 10.13 -11.76
C SER A 39 -12.71 10.21 -11.84
N PHE A 40 -13.26 11.41 -12.16
CA PHE A 40 -14.69 11.66 -12.26
C PHE A 40 -14.96 12.59 -13.42
N TYR A 41 -15.83 12.23 -14.32
CA TYR A 41 -16.34 13.05 -15.42
C TYR A 41 -16.96 14.33 -14.86
N ASP A 42 -16.47 15.48 -15.34
CA ASP A 42 -16.88 16.88 -15.19
C ASP A 42 -16.14 17.77 -14.18
N GLY A 43 -15.33 18.59 -14.69
CA GLY A 43 -15.15 20.04 -14.65
C GLY A 43 -15.07 20.78 -13.31
N GLY A 44 -14.40 20.32 -12.22
CA GLY A 44 -14.21 21.23 -11.10
C GLY A 44 -13.48 20.66 -9.89
N LYS A 45 -12.50 21.44 -9.36
CA LYS A 45 -11.67 21.09 -8.19
C LYS A 45 -12.46 20.70 -6.93
N TYR A 46 -13.67 21.22 -6.76
CA TYR A 46 -14.55 20.91 -5.62
C TYR A 46 -15.30 19.59 -5.80
N ILE A 47 -15.61 19.20 -7.03
CA ILE A 47 -16.31 17.95 -7.33
C ILE A 47 -15.40 16.76 -7.03
N SER A 48 -14.09 16.86 -7.26
CA SER A 48 -13.13 15.79 -6.98
C SER A 48 -12.97 15.53 -5.48
N SER A 49 -12.94 16.57 -4.64
CA SER A 49 -12.84 16.40 -3.17
C SER A 49 -14.12 15.82 -2.58
N GLN A 50 -15.30 16.27 -3.01
CA GLN A 50 -16.58 15.75 -2.54
C GLN A 50 -16.75 14.27 -2.92
N ALA A 51 -16.44 13.89 -4.15
CA ALA A 51 -16.49 12.51 -4.58
C ALA A 51 -15.48 11.61 -3.85
N ALA A 52 -14.29 12.15 -3.51
CA ALA A 52 -13.30 11.44 -2.70
C ALA A 52 -13.78 11.25 -1.26
N ILE A 53 -14.46 12.25 -0.68
CA ILE A 53 -15.10 12.15 0.63
C ILE A 53 -16.18 11.05 0.61
N GLU A 54 -17.10 11.10 -0.34
CA GLU A 54 -18.15 10.07 -0.49
C GLU A 54 -17.55 8.67 -0.68
N ARG A 55 -16.46 8.58 -1.46
CA ARG A 55 -15.75 7.32 -1.63
C ARG A 55 -15.10 6.84 -0.32
N SER A 56 -14.52 7.75 0.48
CA SER A 56 -13.93 7.39 1.78
C SER A 56 -14.99 6.82 2.73
N GLU A 57 -16.15 7.46 2.83
CA GLU A 57 -17.29 6.99 3.61
C GLU A 57 -17.71 5.57 3.18
N GLN A 58 -17.84 5.34 1.87
CA GLN A 58 -18.17 4.02 1.33
C GLN A 58 -17.17 2.96 1.74
N LEU A 59 -15.86 3.22 1.60
CA LEU A 59 -14.81 2.25 1.92
C LEU A 59 -14.77 1.94 3.42
N ILE A 60 -14.94 2.96 4.27
CA ILE A 60 -14.99 2.81 5.72
C ILE A 60 -16.21 1.97 6.14
N VAL A 61 -17.40 2.28 5.62
CA VAL A 61 -18.62 1.49 5.87
C VAL A 61 -18.50 0.06 5.38
N GLN A 62 -17.76 -0.18 4.28
CA GLN A 62 -17.48 -1.52 3.78
C GLN A 62 -16.45 -2.29 4.62
N GLY A 63 -15.85 -1.66 5.63
CA GLY A 63 -14.95 -2.29 6.57
C GLY A 63 -13.46 -2.16 6.22
N ALA A 64 -13.03 -1.08 5.56
CA ALA A 64 -11.61 -0.78 5.45
C ALA A 64 -11.01 -0.56 6.85
N ASP A 65 -9.85 -1.16 7.14
CA ASP A 65 -9.12 -0.92 8.39
C ASP A 65 -8.40 0.41 8.37
N MET A 66 -7.99 0.86 7.19
CA MET A 66 -7.37 2.13 6.90
C MET A 66 -7.69 2.54 5.46
N VAL A 67 -7.54 3.82 5.16
CA VAL A 67 -7.70 4.37 3.80
C VAL A 67 -6.40 5.03 3.35
N ASP A 68 -6.13 4.98 2.04
CA ASP A 68 -4.91 5.52 1.42
C ASP A 68 -5.28 6.57 0.38
N LEU A 69 -4.97 7.83 0.67
CA LEU A 69 -5.28 9.00 -0.16
C LEU A 69 -4.10 9.32 -1.08
N GLY A 70 -4.32 9.30 -2.39
CA GLY A 70 -3.34 9.72 -3.38
C GLY A 70 -3.89 10.83 -4.26
N ALA A 71 -3.15 11.96 -4.38
CA ALA A 71 -3.55 13.11 -5.18
C ALA A 71 -2.73 13.26 -6.48
N ALA A 72 -1.67 12.48 -6.64
CA ALA A 72 -0.85 12.40 -7.83
C ALA A 72 -1.14 11.09 -8.60
N SER A 73 -1.25 11.18 -9.92
CA SER A 73 -1.39 9.98 -10.74
C SER A 73 0.00 9.40 -11.03
N THR A 74 0.19 8.12 -10.72
CA THR A 74 1.41 7.38 -11.03
C THR A 74 1.31 6.60 -12.34
N ARG A 75 0.27 6.86 -13.15
CA ARG A 75 0.11 6.25 -14.47
C ARG A 75 1.18 6.80 -15.43
N PRO A 76 1.72 5.97 -16.33
CA PRO A 76 2.62 6.44 -17.36
C PRO A 76 1.98 7.58 -18.17
N GLY A 77 2.70 8.71 -18.31
CA GLY A 77 2.21 9.89 -19.06
C GLY A 77 1.35 10.86 -18.25
N ALA A 78 1.12 10.62 -16.96
CA ALA A 78 0.45 11.61 -16.11
C ALA A 78 1.33 12.87 -15.92
N GLU A 79 0.68 14.02 -15.83
CA GLU A 79 1.35 15.28 -15.51
C GLU A 79 1.86 15.27 -14.06
N ASP A 80 3.00 15.94 -13.84
CA ASP A 80 3.51 16.12 -12.48
C ASP A 80 2.58 17.05 -11.70
N VAL A 81 2.23 16.61 -10.51
CA VAL A 81 1.48 17.41 -9.55
C VAL A 81 2.48 18.08 -8.61
N THR A 82 2.40 19.40 -8.47
CA THR A 82 3.26 20.12 -7.51
C THR A 82 2.84 19.79 -6.08
N PRO A 83 3.77 19.87 -5.09
CA PRO A 83 3.44 19.67 -3.68
C PRO A 83 2.24 20.51 -3.20
N ASP A 84 2.15 21.78 -3.62
CA ASP A 84 1.04 22.66 -3.25
C ASP A 84 -0.30 22.21 -3.82
N GLU A 85 -0.33 21.75 -5.07
CA GLU A 85 -1.54 21.22 -5.67
C GLU A 85 -1.93 19.86 -5.07
N GLU A 86 -0.93 19.05 -4.70
CA GLU A 86 -1.14 17.78 -3.99
C GLU A 86 -1.80 18.02 -2.63
N LEU A 87 -1.27 18.94 -1.82
CA LEU A 87 -1.85 19.36 -0.54
C LEU A 87 -3.26 19.90 -0.67
N LYS A 88 -3.49 20.76 -1.67
CA LYS A 88 -4.80 21.32 -1.93
C LYS A 88 -5.88 20.29 -2.22
N ARG A 89 -5.50 19.14 -2.80
CA ARG A 89 -6.41 18.02 -3.05
C ARG A 89 -6.59 17.14 -1.82
N LEU A 90 -5.49 16.86 -1.09
CA LEU A 90 -5.47 15.94 0.03
C LEU A 90 -6.16 16.50 1.27
N LEU A 91 -5.86 17.76 1.66
CA LEU A 91 -6.25 18.31 2.96
C LEU A 91 -7.76 18.28 3.21
N PRO A 92 -8.65 18.68 2.27
CA PRO A 92 -10.09 18.65 2.53
C PRO A 92 -10.63 17.25 2.84
N VAL A 93 -10.08 16.23 2.18
CA VAL A 93 -10.50 14.83 2.37
C VAL A 93 -9.91 14.27 3.68
N LEU A 94 -8.64 14.55 3.96
CA LEU A 94 -7.97 14.17 5.19
C LEU A 94 -8.68 14.74 6.41
N GLU A 95 -8.95 16.04 6.44
CA GLU A 95 -9.64 16.72 7.54
C GLU A 95 -11.05 16.17 7.76
N HIS A 96 -11.78 15.86 6.68
CA HIS A 96 -13.09 15.25 6.78
C HIS A 96 -13.03 13.87 7.46
N ILE A 97 -12.10 13.00 7.04
CA ILE A 97 -11.99 11.65 7.60
C ILE A 97 -11.56 11.71 9.07
N ILE A 98 -10.57 12.50 9.41
CA ILE A 98 -10.10 12.63 10.80
C ILE A 98 -11.23 13.12 11.72
N LYS A 99 -12.02 14.08 11.26
CA LYS A 99 -13.13 14.64 12.04
C LYS A 99 -14.26 13.64 12.26
N ASN A 100 -14.64 12.88 11.22
CA ASN A 100 -15.82 12.02 11.26
C ASN A 100 -15.50 10.56 11.62
N HIS A 101 -14.26 10.11 11.37
CA HIS A 101 -13.79 8.74 11.60
C HIS A 101 -12.42 8.71 12.32
N PRO A 102 -12.30 9.27 13.55
CA PRO A 102 -11.01 9.44 14.24
C PRO A 102 -10.28 8.12 14.53
N ASN A 103 -10.99 7.01 14.49
CA ASN A 103 -10.43 5.67 14.71
C ASN A 103 -9.97 4.97 13.43
N VAL A 104 -10.14 5.59 12.25
CA VAL A 104 -9.67 5.05 10.98
C VAL A 104 -8.35 5.72 10.60
N PRO A 105 -7.22 4.99 10.59
CA PRO A 105 -5.96 5.54 10.16
C PRO A 105 -6.00 5.97 8.70
N VAL A 106 -5.43 7.15 8.42
CA VAL A 106 -5.33 7.69 7.06
C VAL A 106 -3.88 7.63 6.59
N SER A 107 -3.66 6.87 5.54
CA SER A 107 -2.41 6.80 4.78
C SER A 107 -2.40 7.88 3.71
N ILE A 108 -1.23 8.44 3.44
CA ILE A 108 -1.04 9.39 2.33
C ILE A 108 -0.02 8.81 1.35
N ASP A 109 -0.47 8.59 0.10
CA ASP A 109 0.36 8.16 -1.03
C ASP A 109 1.06 9.39 -1.61
N THR A 110 2.28 9.65 -1.13
CA THR A 110 3.12 10.76 -1.57
C THR A 110 4.61 10.40 -1.51
N PHE A 111 5.39 10.96 -2.43
CA PHE A 111 6.85 10.87 -2.45
C PHE A 111 7.54 12.23 -2.18
N HIS A 112 6.78 13.27 -1.80
CA HIS A 112 7.30 14.57 -1.44
C HIS A 112 7.36 14.72 0.09
N ALA A 113 8.56 14.90 0.66
CA ALA A 113 8.74 15.07 2.10
C ALA A 113 8.01 16.32 2.66
N SER A 114 7.89 17.38 1.86
CA SER A 114 7.14 18.59 2.23
C SER A 114 5.64 18.29 2.38
N VAL A 115 5.06 17.49 1.49
CA VAL A 115 3.66 17.03 1.60
C VAL A 115 3.51 16.12 2.82
N ALA A 116 4.40 15.13 2.97
CA ALA A 116 4.39 14.22 4.11
C ALA A 116 4.39 14.97 5.45
N LYS A 117 5.25 15.98 5.58
CA LYS A 117 5.31 16.85 6.78
C LYS A 117 3.96 17.49 7.06
N GLU A 118 3.40 18.22 6.09
CA GLU A 118 2.16 18.97 6.27
C GLU A 118 0.97 18.06 6.61
N VAL A 119 0.83 16.90 5.92
CA VAL A 119 -0.28 15.98 6.20
C VAL A 119 -0.14 15.30 7.54
N LEU A 120 1.08 14.99 8.00
CA LEU A 120 1.34 14.43 9.34
C LEU A 120 1.03 15.44 10.43
N GLU A 121 1.36 16.73 10.25
CA GLU A 121 0.95 17.81 11.15
C GLU A 121 -0.57 17.95 11.24
N LYS A 122 -1.28 17.64 10.17
CA LYS A 122 -2.75 17.64 10.11
C LYS A 122 -3.39 16.34 10.60
N GLY A 123 -2.61 15.36 11.04
CA GLY A 123 -3.09 14.13 11.66
C GLY A 123 -3.17 12.90 10.75
N ALA A 124 -2.54 12.93 9.57
CA ALA A 124 -2.34 11.71 8.81
C ALA A 124 -1.60 10.67 9.65
N SER A 125 -1.90 9.39 9.43
CA SER A 125 -1.46 8.31 10.31
C SER A 125 -0.22 7.59 9.82
N LEU A 126 0.00 7.53 8.49
CA LEU A 126 1.17 6.90 7.89
C LEU A 126 1.46 7.48 6.50
N ILE A 127 2.68 7.31 6.01
CA ILE A 127 3.10 7.70 4.67
C ILE A 127 3.33 6.45 3.82
N ASN A 128 2.72 6.42 2.63
CA ASN A 128 2.92 5.41 1.61
C ASN A 128 3.76 6.03 0.48
N ASP A 129 5.08 5.72 0.49
CA ASP A 129 6.01 6.31 -0.46
C ASP A 129 6.39 5.31 -1.56
N ILE A 130 5.82 5.52 -2.74
CA ILE A 130 6.07 4.70 -3.92
C ILE A 130 7.47 4.86 -4.51
N SER A 131 8.20 5.91 -4.12
CA SER A 131 9.57 6.16 -4.58
C SER A 131 10.64 5.47 -3.73
N GLY A 132 10.22 4.95 -2.56
CA GLY A 132 11.11 4.31 -1.59
C GLY A 132 12.14 5.26 -0.99
N GLY A 133 11.78 6.51 -0.77
CA GLY A 133 12.65 7.53 -0.19
C GLY A 133 13.59 8.19 -1.20
N ALA A 134 13.09 8.50 -2.39
CA ALA A 134 13.85 9.30 -3.37
C ALA A 134 14.04 10.75 -2.91
N ASP A 135 13.09 11.31 -2.15
CA ASP A 135 13.27 12.59 -1.46
C ASP A 135 14.16 12.39 -0.23
N PRO A 136 15.34 13.05 -0.16
CA PRO A 136 16.31 12.85 0.93
C PRO A 136 15.79 13.22 2.31
N GLU A 137 14.78 14.10 2.40
CA GLU A 137 14.18 14.53 3.67
C GLU A 137 13.06 13.58 4.15
N MET A 138 12.58 12.66 3.31
CA MET A 138 11.43 11.80 3.62
C MET A 138 11.64 10.97 4.90
N TYR A 139 12.78 10.28 5.01
CA TYR A 139 13.03 9.40 6.15
C TYR A 139 13.13 10.18 7.47
N ARG A 140 13.78 11.37 7.43
CA ARG A 140 13.85 12.26 8.59
C ARG A 140 12.46 12.74 8.98
N THR A 141 11.66 13.17 8.01
CA THR A 141 10.29 13.64 8.24
C THR A 141 9.45 12.57 8.92
N VAL A 142 9.36 11.36 8.39
CA VAL A 142 8.51 10.31 9.00
C VAL A 142 9.03 9.87 10.37
N ALA A 143 10.34 9.90 10.61
CA ALA A 143 10.94 9.62 11.91
C ALA A 143 10.57 10.67 12.96
N GLU A 144 10.60 11.96 12.61
CA GLU A 144 10.23 13.08 13.48
C GLU A 144 8.80 12.95 14.00
N TYR A 145 7.85 12.59 13.09
CA TYR A 145 6.45 12.38 13.45
C TYR A 145 6.16 10.96 13.98
N LYS A 146 7.17 10.09 14.09
CA LYS A 146 7.01 8.67 14.51
C LYS A 146 5.94 7.93 13.70
N ALA A 147 5.72 8.35 12.45
CA ALA A 147 4.73 7.76 11.59
C ALA A 147 5.21 6.42 11.02
N PRO A 148 4.36 5.39 10.91
CA PRO A 148 4.64 4.23 10.09
C PRO A 148 4.90 4.64 8.64
N TYR A 149 5.76 3.88 7.97
CA TYR A 149 6.18 4.17 6.60
C TYR A 149 6.07 2.93 5.72
N VAL A 150 5.41 3.08 4.57
CA VAL A 150 5.41 2.04 3.54
C VAL A 150 6.58 2.29 2.60
N LEU A 151 7.51 1.36 2.62
CA LEU A 151 8.66 1.31 1.71
C LEU A 151 8.28 0.47 0.48
N MET A 152 8.02 1.12 -0.64
CA MET A 152 7.75 0.40 -1.89
C MET A 152 9.00 0.27 -2.76
N HIS A 153 9.11 -0.87 -3.45
CA HIS A 153 10.13 -1.07 -4.48
C HIS A 153 9.65 -0.60 -5.85
N ILE A 154 10.44 0.25 -6.48
CA ILE A 154 10.29 0.67 -7.88
C ILE A 154 11.64 0.58 -8.61
N GLN A 155 11.63 0.15 -9.88
CA GLN A 155 12.80 0.29 -10.77
C GLN A 155 12.56 1.49 -11.71
N GLY A 156 13.47 2.47 -11.67
CA GLY A 156 13.30 3.73 -12.39
C GLY A 156 12.41 4.72 -11.65
N THR A 157 11.71 5.57 -12.39
CA THR A 157 10.73 6.54 -11.89
C THR A 157 9.34 6.20 -12.45
N PRO A 158 8.25 6.75 -11.90
CA PRO A 158 6.91 6.53 -12.48
C PRO A 158 6.83 6.81 -13.99
N LYS A 159 7.61 7.77 -14.49
CA LYS A 159 7.66 8.10 -15.94
C LYS A 159 8.45 7.10 -16.77
N THR A 160 9.51 6.51 -16.22
CA THR A 160 10.44 5.64 -16.97
C THR A 160 10.31 4.17 -16.64
N MET A 161 9.64 3.81 -15.56
CA MET A 161 9.57 2.45 -15.00
C MET A 161 9.07 1.37 -15.96
N GLN A 162 8.31 1.72 -17.00
CA GLN A 162 7.81 0.77 -17.99
C GLN A 162 8.71 0.65 -19.24
N GLN A 163 9.80 1.44 -19.30
CA GLN A 163 10.76 1.40 -20.39
C GLN A 163 11.79 0.28 -20.14
N SER A 164 11.45 -0.94 -20.58
CA SER A 164 12.33 -2.12 -20.53
C SER A 164 12.81 -2.50 -19.11
N PRO A 165 11.89 -2.80 -18.16
CA PRO A 165 12.31 -3.26 -16.84
C PRO A 165 13.09 -4.57 -16.93
N HIS A 166 14.28 -4.60 -16.34
CA HIS A 166 15.20 -5.73 -16.42
C HIS A 166 15.68 -6.14 -15.02
N TYR A 167 15.62 -7.43 -14.76
CA TYR A 167 16.14 -8.08 -13.55
C TYR A 167 16.84 -9.38 -13.94
N ASN A 168 17.95 -9.69 -13.32
CA ASN A 168 18.56 -11.03 -13.38
C ASN A 168 17.76 -12.00 -12.49
N ASP A 169 17.48 -11.57 -11.26
CA ASP A 169 16.58 -12.24 -10.31
C ASP A 169 15.75 -11.19 -9.58
N VAL A 170 14.50 -11.04 -10.01
CA VAL A 170 13.62 -10.01 -9.45
C VAL A 170 13.35 -10.18 -7.95
N VAL A 171 13.37 -11.41 -7.43
CA VAL A 171 13.12 -11.66 -6.00
C VAL A 171 14.34 -11.26 -5.18
N ALA A 172 15.54 -11.70 -5.60
CA ALA A 172 16.78 -11.37 -4.93
C ALA A 172 17.06 -9.86 -4.96
N GLU A 173 16.90 -9.21 -6.12
CA GLU A 173 17.16 -7.77 -6.27
C GLU A 173 16.19 -6.91 -5.45
N VAL A 174 14.91 -7.29 -5.40
CA VAL A 174 13.92 -6.59 -4.55
C VAL A 174 14.20 -6.83 -3.07
N HIS A 175 14.65 -8.02 -2.69
CA HIS A 175 15.05 -8.32 -1.31
C HIS A 175 16.27 -7.48 -0.88
N GLU A 176 17.30 -7.41 -1.72
CA GLU A 176 18.50 -6.60 -1.48
C GLU A 176 18.16 -5.12 -1.32
N TYR A 177 17.30 -4.59 -2.22
CA TYR A 177 16.78 -3.24 -2.13
C TYR A 177 16.11 -2.96 -0.78
N PHE A 178 15.27 -3.87 -0.31
CA PHE A 178 14.64 -3.72 1.00
C PHE A 178 15.65 -3.75 2.13
N ALA A 179 16.57 -4.72 2.14
CA ALA A 179 17.57 -4.85 3.18
C ALA A 179 18.41 -3.56 3.35
N GLU A 180 18.83 -2.95 2.23
CA GLU A 180 19.57 -1.69 2.24
C GLU A 180 18.74 -0.53 2.78
N ARG A 181 17.50 -0.36 2.30
CA ARG A 181 16.66 0.79 2.67
C ARG A 181 16.07 0.69 4.06
N ILE A 182 15.76 -0.52 4.52
CA ILE A 182 15.34 -0.77 5.90
C ILE A 182 16.43 -0.32 6.88
N LYS A 183 17.70 -0.60 6.57
CA LYS A 183 18.82 -0.11 7.38
C LYS A 183 18.83 1.42 7.44
N LYS A 184 18.73 2.09 6.29
CA LYS A 184 18.71 3.58 6.23
C LYS A 184 17.52 4.16 6.99
N LEU A 185 16.33 3.55 6.89
CA LEU A 185 15.13 3.97 7.63
C LEU A 185 15.33 3.84 9.15
N LYS A 186 15.87 2.70 9.60
CA LYS A 186 16.19 2.46 11.01
C LYS A 186 17.25 3.44 11.53
N ASP A 187 18.29 3.69 10.76
CA ASP A 187 19.36 4.65 11.09
C ASP A 187 18.80 6.09 11.18
N ALA A 188 17.78 6.44 10.41
CA ALA A 188 17.04 7.70 10.49
C ALA A 188 16.03 7.76 11.67
N GLY A 189 15.80 6.65 12.38
CA GLY A 189 14.87 6.57 13.52
C GLY A 189 13.45 6.14 13.19
N VAL A 190 13.17 5.67 11.96
CA VAL A 190 11.85 5.14 11.59
C VAL A 190 11.65 3.78 12.26
N SER A 191 10.68 3.68 13.15
CA SER A 191 10.46 2.50 14.00
C SER A 191 9.46 1.50 13.42
N GLN A 192 8.56 1.92 12.55
CA GLN A 192 7.52 1.08 11.96
C GLN A 192 7.58 1.17 10.44
N ILE A 193 7.96 0.07 9.81
CA ILE A 193 8.15 -0.04 8.36
C ILE A 193 7.24 -1.15 7.85
N ILE A 194 6.56 -0.89 6.75
CA ILE A 194 5.78 -1.85 5.96
C ILE A 194 6.49 -1.94 4.61
N ILE A 195 6.69 -3.13 4.06
CA ILE A 195 7.30 -3.29 2.74
C ILE A 195 6.24 -3.62 1.69
N ASP A 196 6.33 -2.99 0.50
CA ASP A 196 5.51 -3.31 -0.67
C ASP A 196 6.43 -3.69 -1.85
N PRO A 197 6.35 -4.93 -2.37
CA PRO A 197 7.14 -5.36 -3.53
C PRO A 197 6.92 -4.51 -4.79
N GLY A 198 5.92 -3.65 -4.82
CA GLY A 198 5.66 -2.70 -5.90
C GLY A 198 5.19 -3.40 -7.18
N PHE A 199 4.14 -4.20 -7.08
CA PHE A 199 3.53 -4.84 -8.24
C PHE A 199 3.12 -3.79 -9.28
N GLY A 200 3.55 -3.96 -10.54
CA GLY A 200 3.27 -3.05 -11.65
C GLY A 200 4.25 -1.86 -11.78
N PHE A 201 5.14 -1.66 -10.81
CA PHE A 201 6.12 -0.56 -10.84
C PHE A 201 7.49 -1.07 -11.31
N GLY A 202 7.86 -0.72 -12.55
CA GLY A 202 9.13 -1.16 -13.15
C GLY A 202 9.27 -2.67 -13.28
N LYS A 203 8.19 -3.38 -13.67
CA LYS A 203 8.16 -4.84 -13.72
C LYS A 203 7.34 -5.36 -14.90
N SER A 204 7.86 -6.37 -15.60
CA SER A 204 7.11 -7.12 -16.61
C SER A 204 5.99 -7.96 -15.98
N VAL A 205 5.10 -8.54 -16.78
CA VAL A 205 4.08 -9.49 -16.28
C VAL A 205 4.76 -10.66 -15.56
N VAL A 206 5.80 -11.24 -16.16
CA VAL A 206 6.56 -12.36 -15.57
C VAL A 206 7.15 -11.95 -14.22
N HIS A 207 7.84 -10.80 -14.14
CA HIS A 207 8.42 -10.32 -12.88
C HIS A 207 7.37 -10.16 -11.77
N ASN A 208 6.18 -9.66 -12.10
CA ASN A 208 5.10 -9.50 -11.13
C ASN A 208 4.59 -10.85 -10.60
N TYR A 209 4.39 -11.84 -11.47
CA TYR A 209 3.93 -13.16 -11.04
C TYR A 209 5.02 -13.92 -10.28
N THR A 210 6.30 -13.78 -10.66
CA THR A 210 7.44 -14.34 -9.91
C THR A 210 7.49 -13.76 -8.48
N LEU A 211 7.35 -12.43 -8.33
CA LEU A 211 7.29 -11.80 -7.01
C LEU A 211 6.09 -12.28 -6.19
N LEU A 212 4.90 -12.37 -6.81
CA LEU A 212 3.70 -12.85 -6.13
C LEU A 212 3.89 -14.28 -5.61
N GLN A 213 4.50 -15.15 -6.41
CA GLN A 213 4.77 -16.54 -6.05
C GLN A 213 5.76 -16.65 -4.89
N HIS A 214 6.62 -15.64 -4.69
CA HIS A 214 7.71 -15.65 -3.72
C HIS A 214 7.60 -14.54 -2.65
N ILE A 215 6.41 -13.99 -2.38
CA ILE A 215 6.20 -13.01 -1.28
C ILE A 215 6.75 -13.54 0.05
N ASN A 216 6.62 -14.83 0.30
CA ASN A 216 7.09 -15.49 1.52
C ASN A 216 8.60 -15.34 1.77
N LYS A 217 9.41 -15.09 0.73
CA LYS A 217 10.86 -14.82 0.86
C LYS A 217 11.17 -13.53 1.59
N PHE A 218 10.26 -12.57 1.58
CA PHE A 218 10.44 -11.29 2.28
C PHE A 218 10.09 -11.36 3.78
N LYS A 219 9.57 -12.47 4.27
CA LYS A 219 9.24 -12.66 5.70
C LYS A 219 10.48 -12.66 6.61
N ASP A 220 11.63 -13.05 6.09
CA ASP A 220 12.91 -13.04 6.80
C ASP A 220 13.37 -11.61 7.18
N LEU A 221 12.84 -10.58 6.52
CA LEU A 221 13.05 -9.17 6.88
C LEU A 221 12.32 -8.78 8.19
N GLY A 222 11.41 -9.62 8.70
CA GLY A 222 10.69 -9.41 9.96
C GLY A 222 9.69 -8.24 9.94
N LEU A 223 9.24 -7.80 8.77
CA LEU A 223 8.35 -6.65 8.58
C LEU A 223 7.01 -7.06 7.94
N PRO A 224 5.93 -6.31 8.20
CA PRO A 224 4.67 -6.51 7.50
C PRO A 224 4.81 -6.29 5.99
N ILE A 225 4.14 -7.14 5.21
CA ILE A 225 4.15 -7.09 3.75
C ILE A 225 2.81 -6.60 3.24
N MET A 226 2.80 -5.51 2.47
CA MET A 226 1.63 -5.01 1.76
C MET A 226 1.63 -5.52 0.32
N ALA A 227 0.47 -5.97 -0.14
CA ALA A 227 0.25 -6.37 -1.53
C ALA A 227 -0.77 -5.46 -2.21
N GLY A 228 -0.30 -4.70 -3.19
CA GLY A 228 -1.13 -3.81 -4.02
C GLY A 228 -1.30 -4.37 -5.44
N VAL A 229 -2.12 -5.40 -5.65
CA VAL A 229 -2.36 -6.01 -6.97
C VAL A 229 -3.68 -5.58 -7.61
N SER A 230 -4.55 -4.89 -6.87
CA SER A 230 -5.91 -4.56 -7.26
C SER A 230 -5.99 -3.81 -8.59
N ARG A 231 -6.71 -4.41 -9.55
CA ARG A 231 -7.00 -3.88 -10.89
C ARG A 231 -5.77 -3.49 -11.72
N LYS A 232 -4.58 -3.99 -11.34
CA LYS A 232 -3.31 -3.66 -12.00
C LYS A 232 -3.14 -4.35 -13.35
N SER A 233 -2.24 -3.78 -14.17
CA SER A 233 -1.95 -4.24 -15.53
C SER A 233 -1.51 -5.71 -15.64
N MET A 234 -0.90 -6.26 -14.57
CA MET A 234 -0.54 -7.68 -14.54
C MET A 234 -1.76 -8.60 -14.66
N ILE A 235 -2.92 -8.19 -14.12
CA ILE A 235 -4.19 -8.89 -14.29
C ILE A 235 -4.72 -8.66 -15.71
N ASN A 236 -4.80 -7.38 -16.09
CA ASN A 236 -5.46 -6.97 -17.33
C ASN A 236 -4.80 -7.52 -18.59
N LYS A 237 -3.45 -7.62 -18.58
CA LYS A 237 -2.68 -8.19 -19.69
C LYS A 237 -2.92 -9.70 -19.85
N VAL A 238 -3.04 -10.44 -18.75
CA VAL A 238 -3.29 -11.90 -18.78
C VAL A 238 -4.73 -12.20 -19.17
N LEU A 239 -5.70 -11.50 -18.58
CA LEU A 239 -7.11 -11.72 -18.85
C LEU A 239 -7.62 -11.00 -20.12
N LYS A 240 -6.77 -10.20 -20.78
CA LYS A 240 -7.13 -9.34 -21.92
C LYS A 240 -8.37 -8.48 -21.63
N THR A 241 -8.40 -7.88 -20.45
CA THR A 241 -9.52 -7.10 -19.93
C THR A 241 -9.10 -5.67 -19.58
N LYS A 242 -10.07 -4.84 -19.20
CA LYS A 242 -9.83 -3.48 -18.68
C LYS A 242 -9.90 -3.48 -17.15
N PRO A 243 -9.34 -2.44 -16.46
CA PRO A 243 -9.36 -2.34 -15.01
C PRO A 243 -10.75 -2.47 -14.38
N GLU A 244 -11.80 -1.96 -15.05
CA GLU A 244 -13.19 -2.01 -14.57
C GLU A 244 -13.69 -3.47 -14.44
N ASN A 245 -13.18 -4.37 -15.28
CA ASN A 245 -13.56 -5.78 -15.33
C ASN A 245 -12.55 -6.71 -14.64
N ALA A 246 -11.61 -6.17 -13.86
CA ALA A 246 -10.52 -6.92 -13.24
C ALA A 246 -10.84 -7.49 -11.84
N LEU A 247 -12.10 -7.42 -11.39
CA LEU A 247 -12.49 -7.85 -10.03
C LEU A 247 -12.14 -9.30 -9.75
N ALA A 248 -12.55 -10.24 -10.62
CA ALA A 248 -12.25 -11.66 -10.44
C ALA A 248 -10.74 -11.96 -10.38
N GLY A 249 -9.95 -11.29 -11.25
CA GLY A 249 -8.48 -11.39 -11.20
C GLY A 249 -7.89 -10.78 -9.93
N THR A 250 -8.44 -9.67 -9.45
CA THR A 250 -8.03 -9.05 -8.18
C THR A 250 -8.27 -9.98 -7.00
N ILE A 251 -9.46 -10.59 -6.91
CA ILE A 251 -9.81 -11.57 -5.87
C ILE A 251 -8.82 -12.74 -5.90
N SER A 252 -8.56 -13.30 -7.08
CA SER A 252 -7.64 -14.43 -7.24
C SER A 252 -6.22 -14.10 -6.78
N LEU A 253 -5.68 -12.94 -7.20
CA LEU A 253 -4.31 -12.56 -6.83
C LEU A 253 -4.20 -12.11 -5.37
N ASN A 254 -5.22 -11.50 -4.77
CA ASN A 254 -5.28 -11.22 -3.33
C ASN A 254 -5.26 -12.52 -2.52
N THR A 255 -6.00 -13.56 -2.97
CA THR A 255 -5.97 -14.89 -2.33
C THR A 255 -4.55 -15.47 -2.35
N LEU A 256 -3.89 -15.43 -3.50
CA LEU A 256 -2.50 -15.92 -3.62
C LEU A 256 -1.53 -15.11 -2.75
N ALA A 257 -1.68 -13.78 -2.71
CA ALA A 257 -0.84 -12.91 -1.88
C ALA A 257 -0.98 -13.26 -0.38
N LEU A 258 -2.19 -13.48 0.12
CA LEU A 258 -2.43 -13.87 1.50
C LEU A 258 -1.85 -15.26 1.82
N LEU A 259 -2.03 -16.23 0.93
CA LEU A 259 -1.43 -17.58 1.09
C LEU A 259 0.10 -17.54 1.12
N GLN A 260 0.71 -16.59 0.42
CA GLN A 260 2.15 -16.33 0.47
C GLN A 260 2.58 -15.48 1.68
N GLY A 261 1.64 -14.93 2.45
CA GLY A 261 1.90 -14.26 3.71
C GLY A 261 1.90 -12.74 3.66
N ALA A 262 1.20 -12.14 2.72
CA ALA A 262 0.88 -10.72 2.79
C ALA A 262 0.04 -10.42 4.04
N ASN A 263 0.36 -9.31 4.72
CA ASN A 263 -0.31 -8.85 5.94
C ASN A 263 -1.34 -7.75 5.65
N ILE A 264 -1.17 -7.02 4.53
CA ILE A 264 -2.02 -5.88 4.17
C ILE A 264 -2.40 -6.01 2.69
N LEU A 265 -3.69 -5.90 2.38
CA LEU A 265 -4.19 -5.81 1.02
C LEU A 265 -4.57 -4.35 0.71
N ARG A 266 -3.89 -3.73 -0.26
CA ARG A 266 -4.22 -2.39 -0.76
C ARG A 266 -5.12 -2.51 -1.98
N VAL A 267 -6.42 -2.15 -1.84
CA VAL A 267 -7.47 -2.52 -2.78
C VAL A 267 -8.48 -1.40 -3.06
N HIS A 268 -9.20 -1.53 -4.19
CA HIS A 268 -10.38 -0.73 -4.52
C HIS A 268 -11.68 -1.35 -3.99
N ASP A 269 -11.72 -2.68 -3.82
CA ASP A 269 -12.93 -3.50 -3.59
C ASP A 269 -12.85 -4.12 -2.19
N ILE A 270 -13.32 -3.36 -1.17
CA ILE A 270 -13.14 -3.70 0.26
C ILE A 270 -13.92 -4.95 0.65
N LYS A 271 -15.20 -5.04 0.24
CA LYS A 271 -16.07 -6.18 0.59
C LYS A 271 -15.47 -7.50 0.12
N GLU A 272 -15.00 -7.53 -1.10
CA GLU A 272 -14.40 -8.71 -1.71
C GLU A 272 -13.07 -9.06 -1.04
N ALA A 273 -12.24 -8.06 -0.70
CA ALA A 273 -11.01 -8.28 0.05
C ALA A 273 -11.28 -8.88 1.44
N ARG A 274 -12.31 -8.39 2.15
CA ARG A 274 -12.75 -8.98 3.43
C ARG A 274 -13.21 -10.42 3.28
N GLN A 275 -13.98 -10.73 2.25
CA GLN A 275 -14.42 -12.10 1.97
C GLN A 275 -13.23 -13.02 1.71
N VAL A 276 -12.24 -12.56 0.93
CA VAL A 276 -11.00 -13.29 0.67
C VAL A 276 -10.26 -13.59 1.97
N ILE A 277 -10.11 -12.61 2.86
CA ILE A 277 -9.44 -12.80 4.16
C ILE A 277 -10.15 -13.87 5.00
N LEU A 278 -11.48 -13.81 5.08
CA LEU A 278 -12.26 -14.80 5.83
C LEU A 278 -12.10 -16.22 5.27
N LEU A 279 -12.17 -16.37 3.94
CA LEU A 279 -12.01 -17.66 3.29
C LEU A 279 -10.59 -18.22 3.44
N VAL A 280 -9.57 -17.39 3.28
CA VAL A 280 -8.16 -17.80 3.48
C VAL A 280 -7.92 -18.17 4.94
N LYS A 281 -8.45 -17.43 5.90
CA LYS A 281 -8.36 -17.76 7.32
C LYS A 281 -8.97 -19.13 7.59
N GLN A 282 -10.19 -19.41 7.10
CA GLN A 282 -10.86 -20.70 7.25
C GLN A 282 -10.02 -21.83 6.62
N TYR A 283 -9.50 -21.62 5.40
CA TYR A 283 -8.65 -22.59 4.71
C TYR A 283 -7.41 -22.96 5.52
N LEU A 284 -6.72 -21.95 6.07
CA LEU A 284 -5.48 -22.18 6.85
C LEU A 284 -5.75 -22.87 8.20
N THR A 285 -6.90 -22.60 8.85
CA THR A 285 -7.25 -23.21 10.14
C THR A 285 -7.84 -24.60 10.00
N SER A 286 -8.38 -24.99 8.85
CA SER A 286 -8.98 -26.31 8.63
C SER A 286 -7.95 -27.46 8.71
N ASN A 287 -6.68 -27.19 8.45
CA ASN A 287 -5.62 -28.20 8.57
C ASN A 287 -5.22 -28.48 10.03
N SER A 288 -5.58 -27.64 10.99
CA SER A 288 -5.28 -27.85 12.41
C SER A 288 -6.30 -28.73 13.15
N LEU A 289 -7.38 -29.15 12.47
CA LEU A 289 -8.44 -30.01 13.03
C LEU A 289 -8.29 -31.49 12.59
N ALA A 290 -7.23 -31.84 11.86
CA ALA A 290 -6.99 -33.20 11.32
C ALA A 290 -5.95 -34.01 12.10
N GLU A 291 -5.63 -33.62 13.37
CA GLU A 291 -4.81 -34.39 14.29
C GLU A 291 -5.60 -34.85 15.53
#